data_f2cf30b623b7785ebe91578bc38ce43e
#
_entry.id   f2cf30b623b7785ebe91578bc38ce43e
#
_cell.length_a   1.000
_cell.length_b   1.000
_cell.length_c   1.000
_cell.angle_alpha   90.00
_cell.angle_beta   90.00
_cell.angle_gamma   90.00
#
_symmetry.space_group_name_H-M   'P 1'
#
loop_
_entity.id
_entity.type
_entity.pdbx_description
1 polymer ?
#
loop_
_entity_poly.entity_id
_entity_poly.type
_entity_poly.pdbx_seq_one_letter_code
_entity_poly.pdbx_strand_id
1 'polypeptide(L)'
;MKVVVVGGSGHIGTFLIPRLVRAGHEVVNVSRGKRSSYAEDPAWEQVSQVTADREDETFDDRVAGLRPDVVVDLICFTLPSATSLVERLRGETGHLLHCGSIWRAGPSRRVPVTEEDAPPPIGEYGIAKDAIARMLKDETRAGGLATTSLHPGHIVGPGWHPIGPLGNLDPAVWRRLSAGEPLDVPGIGTEFMHHVHADDVAQAFEAAIDRREAAAGEDFSVVAPSALNVRGYAEIAASWFGRKAALRTVTWEEFRGRTEPEAAQASWEHLVRDHYFSIDKARRVLGYAPRYQPEEAVLESIRWLIDNGELEVANPLAVL
;
A
#
# COMPACT_ATOMS: atom_id res chain seq x y z
N MET A 1 1.68 -8.14 24.18
CA MET A 1 2.55 -6.96 23.98
C MET A 1 1.66 -5.74 23.80
N LYS A 2 2.16 -4.54 24.12
CA LYS A 2 1.52 -3.29 23.77
C LYS A 2 2.00 -2.84 22.38
N VAL A 3 1.07 -2.76 21.45
CA VAL A 3 1.34 -2.36 20.06
C VAL A 3 0.69 -0.99 19.81
N VAL A 4 1.51 0.00 19.48
CA VAL A 4 1.06 1.33 19.08
C VAL A 4 1.04 1.39 17.55
N VAL A 5 -0.13 1.66 16.97
CA VAL A 5 -0.31 1.79 15.52
C VAL A 5 -0.53 3.25 15.17
N VAL A 6 0.42 3.85 14.50
CA VAL A 6 0.34 5.23 14.00
C VAL A 6 -0.33 5.23 12.63
N GLY A 7 -1.48 5.91 12.52
CA GLY A 7 -2.29 5.94 11.30
C GLY A 7 -3.23 4.75 11.14
N GLY A 8 -3.56 4.07 12.25
CA GLY A 8 -4.37 2.85 12.22
C GLY A 8 -5.83 3.03 11.76
N SER A 9 -6.35 4.27 11.70
CA SER A 9 -7.69 4.53 11.12
C SER A 9 -7.68 4.58 9.57
N GLY A 10 -6.54 4.26 8.93
CA GLY A 10 -6.42 4.16 7.46
C GLY A 10 -6.72 2.74 6.95
N HIS A 11 -6.49 2.51 5.66
CA HIS A 11 -6.81 1.25 4.97
C HIS A 11 -6.12 0.03 5.58
N ILE A 12 -4.80 0.06 5.73
CA ILE A 12 -4.04 -1.05 6.34
C ILE A 12 -4.52 -1.27 7.78
N GLY A 13 -4.67 -0.18 8.55
CA GLY A 13 -5.07 -0.27 9.95
C GLY A 13 -6.47 -0.81 10.16
N THR A 14 -7.39 -0.60 9.20
CA THR A 14 -8.73 -1.21 9.19
C THR A 14 -8.68 -2.73 9.38
N PHE A 15 -7.68 -3.39 8.79
CA PHE A 15 -7.48 -4.83 8.89
C PHE A 15 -6.44 -5.22 9.95
N LEU A 16 -5.37 -4.43 10.10
CA LEU A 16 -4.28 -4.74 11.04
C LEU A 16 -4.74 -4.69 12.50
N ILE A 17 -5.45 -3.64 12.88
CA ILE A 17 -5.88 -3.45 14.28
C ILE A 17 -6.73 -4.62 14.78
N PRO A 18 -7.78 -5.09 14.06
CA PRO A 18 -8.53 -6.26 14.47
C PRO A 18 -7.69 -7.54 14.57
N ARG A 19 -6.71 -7.73 13.68
CA ARG A 19 -5.78 -8.87 13.74
C ARG A 19 -4.97 -8.85 15.03
N LEU A 20 -4.37 -7.70 15.37
CA LEU A 20 -3.56 -7.53 16.58
C LEU A 20 -4.37 -7.74 17.86
N VAL A 21 -5.61 -7.25 17.91
CA VAL A 21 -6.52 -7.49 19.05
C VAL A 21 -6.82 -8.97 19.20
N ARG A 22 -7.15 -9.68 18.12
CA ARG A 22 -7.42 -11.14 18.14
C ARG A 22 -6.19 -11.95 18.50
N ALA A 23 -4.99 -11.47 18.18
CA ALA A 23 -3.72 -12.06 18.62
C ALA A 23 -3.41 -11.81 20.11
N GLY A 24 -4.29 -11.10 20.83
CA GLY A 24 -4.15 -10.84 22.26
C GLY A 24 -3.19 -9.69 22.60
N HIS A 25 -2.93 -8.77 21.69
CA HIS A 25 -2.16 -7.57 21.97
C HIS A 25 -3.02 -6.47 22.60
N GLU A 26 -2.43 -5.67 23.49
CA GLU A 26 -2.96 -4.38 23.89
C GLU A 26 -2.68 -3.39 22.75
N VAL A 27 -3.73 -2.90 22.08
CA VAL A 27 -3.59 -2.06 20.90
C VAL A 27 -3.96 -0.62 21.20
N VAL A 28 -3.08 0.31 20.84
CA VAL A 28 -3.32 1.75 20.89
C VAL A 28 -3.26 2.31 19.47
N ASN A 29 -4.33 2.92 18.99
CA ASN A 29 -4.37 3.62 17.72
C ASN A 29 -4.05 5.09 17.92
N VAL A 30 -3.00 5.58 17.28
CA VAL A 30 -2.63 7.00 17.25
C VAL A 30 -3.04 7.58 15.90
N SER A 31 -3.97 8.52 15.91
CA SER A 31 -4.48 9.16 14.69
C SER A 31 -4.98 10.57 14.99
N ARG A 32 -5.31 11.33 13.93
CA ARG A 32 -5.91 12.67 14.09
C ARG A 32 -7.39 12.64 14.51
N GLY A 33 -7.99 11.47 14.65
CA GLY A 33 -9.40 11.32 15.01
C GLY A 33 -10.40 11.79 13.94
N LYS A 34 -9.96 12.05 12.69
CA LYS A 34 -10.79 12.59 11.61
C LYS A 34 -11.47 11.51 10.76
N ARG A 35 -11.10 10.25 10.93
CA ARG A 35 -11.62 9.10 10.18
C ARG A 35 -11.85 7.91 11.09
N SER A 36 -12.86 7.11 10.79
CA SER A 36 -13.06 5.77 11.32
C SER A 36 -12.51 4.72 10.34
N SER A 37 -12.47 3.46 10.77
CA SER A 37 -12.13 2.33 9.90
C SER A 37 -13.12 2.20 8.74
N TYR A 38 -12.68 1.65 7.62
CA TYR A 38 -13.51 1.44 6.43
C TYR A 38 -14.38 0.17 6.51
N ALA A 39 -14.15 -0.66 7.51
CA ALA A 39 -14.97 -1.82 7.82
C ALA A 39 -15.31 -1.84 9.31
N GLU A 40 -16.53 -2.21 9.63
CA GLU A 40 -16.95 -2.44 11.00
C GLU A 40 -16.34 -3.74 11.53
N ASP A 41 -15.77 -3.70 12.72
CA ASP A 41 -15.23 -4.87 13.41
C ASP A 41 -15.33 -4.65 14.93
N PRO A 42 -15.94 -5.59 15.69
CA PRO A 42 -16.07 -5.46 17.15
C PRO A 42 -14.74 -5.33 17.90
N ALA A 43 -13.63 -5.75 17.31
CA ALA A 43 -12.31 -5.61 17.92
C ALA A 43 -11.94 -4.14 18.18
N TRP A 44 -12.50 -3.20 17.43
CA TRP A 44 -12.27 -1.76 17.64
C TRP A 44 -12.75 -1.26 18.99
N GLU A 45 -13.70 -1.92 19.64
CA GLU A 45 -14.17 -1.59 20.99
C GLU A 45 -13.09 -1.80 22.07
N GLN A 46 -12.09 -2.63 21.77
CA GLN A 46 -10.99 -2.95 22.70
C GLN A 46 -9.75 -2.07 22.46
N VAL A 47 -9.82 -1.14 21.52
CA VAL A 47 -8.66 -0.33 21.08
C VAL A 47 -8.65 1.03 21.77
N SER A 48 -7.56 1.34 22.45
CA SER A 48 -7.35 2.68 23.00
C SER A 48 -7.07 3.68 21.87
N GLN A 49 -7.82 4.80 21.86
CA GLN A 49 -7.67 5.86 20.85
C GLN A 49 -6.87 7.03 21.43
N VAL A 50 -5.81 7.44 20.75
CA VAL A 50 -5.01 8.62 21.09
C VAL A 50 -5.02 9.59 19.91
N THR A 51 -5.48 10.80 20.16
CA THR A 51 -5.49 11.85 19.14
C THR A 51 -4.14 12.57 19.14
N ALA A 52 -3.39 12.47 18.04
CA ALA A 52 -2.17 13.21 17.80
C ALA A 52 -1.98 13.48 16.30
N ASP A 53 -1.39 14.62 15.98
CA ASP A 53 -0.94 14.92 14.63
C ASP A 53 0.56 14.67 14.53
N ARG A 54 1.00 13.99 13.45
CA ARG A 54 2.42 13.69 13.24
C ARG A 54 3.28 14.93 13.05
N GLU A 55 2.68 16.03 12.61
CA GLU A 55 3.38 17.29 12.41
C GLU A 55 3.57 18.08 13.72
N ASP A 56 2.97 17.63 14.84
CA ASP A 56 3.17 18.26 16.14
C ASP A 56 4.56 17.95 16.71
N GLU A 57 5.25 18.96 17.21
CA GLU A 57 6.59 18.82 17.83
C GLU A 57 6.61 17.81 19.00
N THR A 58 5.48 17.59 19.65
CA THR A 58 5.33 16.63 20.77
C THR A 58 4.94 15.23 20.34
N PHE A 59 4.81 14.96 19.05
CA PHE A 59 4.29 13.69 18.54
C PHE A 59 5.13 12.49 19.00
N ASP A 60 6.44 12.55 18.83
CA ASP A 60 7.35 11.45 19.17
C ASP A 60 7.35 11.17 20.68
N ASP A 61 7.30 12.22 21.51
CA ASP A 61 7.16 12.08 22.98
C ASP A 61 5.83 11.45 23.38
N ARG A 62 4.74 11.79 22.68
CA ARG A 62 3.44 11.16 22.92
C ARG A 62 3.46 9.68 22.58
N VAL A 63 4.05 9.29 21.45
CA VAL A 63 4.18 7.87 21.06
C VAL A 63 5.04 7.12 22.07
N ALA A 64 6.22 7.63 22.42
CA ALA A 64 7.11 7.01 23.41
C ALA A 64 6.48 6.95 24.81
N GLY A 65 5.74 8.00 25.22
CA GLY A 65 5.03 8.06 26.50
C GLY A 65 3.97 6.98 26.69
N LEU A 66 3.50 6.35 25.61
CA LEU A 66 2.63 5.17 25.64
C LEU A 66 3.38 3.90 26.05
N ARG A 67 4.71 3.92 26.09
CA ARG A 67 5.60 2.79 26.41
C ARG A 67 5.28 1.53 25.57
N PRO A 68 5.36 1.62 24.23
CA PRO A 68 5.07 0.51 23.35
C PRO A 68 6.15 -0.55 23.39
N ASP A 69 5.77 -1.84 23.35
CA ASP A 69 6.68 -2.94 23.01
C ASP A 69 7.00 -2.90 21.51
N VAL A 70 5.99 -2.52 20.70
CA VAL A 70 6.07 -2.45 19.24
C VAL A 70 5.37 -1.18 18.75
N VAL A 71 6.00 -0.47 17.82
CA VAL A 71 5.38 0.63 17.05
C VAL A 71 5.21 0.20 15.60
N VAL A 72 4.01 0.36 15.05
CA VAL A 72 3.73 0.23 13.61
C VAL A 72 3.43 1.61 13.05
N ASP A 73 4.31 2.11 12.21
CA ASP A 73 4.19 3.43 11.60
C ASP A 73 3.72 3.31 10.15
N LEU A 74 2.43 3.58 9.93
CA LEU A 74 1.77 3.47 8.63
C LEU A 74 1.81 4.77 7.80
N ILE A 75 2.25 5.89 8.39
CA ILE A 75 2.11 7.23 7.78
C ILE A 75 3.40 8.07 7.79
N CYS A 76 4.57 7.45 7.83
CA CYS A 76 5.84 8.15 7.72
C CYS A 76 6.24 8.37 6.26
N PHE A 77 6.43 9.62 5.86
CA PHE A 77 6.74 10.01 4.48
C PHE A 77 8.07 10.74 4.31
N THR A 78 8.70 11.19 5.39
CA THR A 78 9.94 11.97 5.32
C THR A 78 11.04 11.37 6.19
N LEU A 79 12.29 11.45 5.73
CA LEU A 79 13.44 10.96 6.48
C LEU A 79 13.62 11.67 7.84
N PRO A 80 13.48 13.00 7.94
CA PRO A 80 13.58 13.66 9.24
C PRO A 80 12.57 13.15 10.27
N SER A 81 11.30 12.97 9.86
CA SER A 81 10.26 12.46 10.76
C SER A 81 10.53 11.00 11.19
N ALA A 82 11.07 10.16 10.30
CA ALA A 82 11.47 8.80 10.67
C ALA A 82 12.64 8.80 11.65
N THR A 83 13.65 9.65 11.41
CA THR A 83 14.84 9.76 12.26
C THR A 83 14.48 10.21 13.67
N SER A 84 13.67 11.28 13.78
CA SER A 84 13.20 11.80 15.08
C SER A 84 12.48 10.74 15.90
N LEU A 85 11.53 10.01 15.29
CA LEU A 85 10.81 8.95 15.97
C LEU A 85 11.74 7.81 16.42
N VAL A 86 12.69 7.37 15.58
CA VAL A 86 13.68 6.34 15.92
C VAL A 86 14.53 6.78 17.10
N GLU A 87 15.08 7.99 17.09
CA GLU A 87 15.88 8.54 18.17
C GLU A 87 15.13 8.55 19.49
N ARG A 88 13.84 8.91 19.45
CA ARG A 88 12.99 8.97 20.64
C ARG A 88 12.62 7.58 21.19
N LEU A 89 12.46 6.59 20.32
CA LEU A 89 12.08 5.22 20.72
C LEU A 89 13.27 4.35 21.12
N ARG A 90 14.50 4.78 20.78
CA ARG A 90 15.72 3.99 21.03
C ARG A 90 15.88 3.68 22.51
N GLY A 91 16.07 2.40 22.86
CA GLY A 91 16.21 1.93 24.24
C GLY A 91 14.90 1.79 25.04
N GLU A 92 13.77 2.26 24.50
CA GLU A 92 12.46 2.20 25.16
C GLU A 92 11.47 1.25 24.47
N THR A 93 11.66 1.03 23.17
CA THR A 93 10.77 0.20 22.33
C THR A 93 11.52 -0.99 21.78
N GLY A 94 10.85 -2.12 21.72
CA GLY A 94 11.44 -3.35 21.25
C GLY A 94 11.52 -3.45 19.74
N HIS A 95 10.57 -2.93 18.95
CA HIS A 95 10.53 -3.07 17.50
C HIS A 95 9.73 -1.92 16.85
N LEU A 96 10.26 -1.36 15.77
CA LEU A 96 9.57 -0.39 14.92
C LEU A 96 9.36 -1.00 13.54
N LEU A 97 8.10 -1.09 13.10
CA LEU A 97 7.73 -1.49 11.75
C LEU A 97 7.31 -0.25 10.94
N HIS A 98 7.89 -0.10 9.76
CA HIS A 98 7.62 1.01 8.86
C HIS A 98 6.86 0.56 7.62
N CYS A 99 5.80 1.30 7.28
CA CYS A 99 5.13 1.17 5.98
C CYS A 99 5.90 1.94 4.92
N GLY A 100 6.69 1.22 4.15
CA GLY A 100 7.40 1.71 2.98
C GLY A 100 6.52 1.82 1.74
N SER A 101 7.10 1.52 0.59
CA SER A 101 6.41 1.40 -0.71
C SER A 101 7.31 0.70 -1.71
N ILE A 102 6.74 -0.05 -2.67
CA ILE A 102 7.51 -0.56 -3.82
C ILE A 102 8.10 0.58 -4.68
N TRP A 103 7.59 1.80 -4.58
CA TRP A 103 8.15 2.97 -5.27
C TRP A 103 9.54 3.39 -4.77
N ARG A 104 10.06 2.77 -3.69
CA ARG A 104 11.48 2.83 -3.35
C ARG A 104 12.39 2.27 -4.45
N ALA A 105 11.83 1.51 -5.38
CA ALA A 105 12.48 1.11 -6.62
C ALA A 105 12.07 2.01 -7.77
N GLY A 106 13.01 2.30 -8.65
CA GLY A 106 12.79 2.95 -9.94
C GLY A 106 12.30 1.99 -11.02
N PRO A 107 12.40 2.36 -12.30
CA PRO A 107 11.98 1.52 -13.42
C PRO A 107 12.61 0.14 -13.42
N SER A 108 11.79 -0.89 -13.56
CA SER A 108 12.23 -2.29 -13.56
C SER A 108 13.18 -2.57 -14.72
N ARG A 109 14.31 -3.20 -14.44
CA ARG A 109 15.28 -3.68 -15.44
C ARG A 109 15.17 -5.18 -15.66
N ARG A 110 14.58 -5.86 -14.71
CA ARG A 110 14.33 -7.32 -14.69
C ARG A 110 13.10 -7.55 -13.80
N VAL A 111 12.27 -8.49 -14.16
CA VAL A 111 11.10 -8.91 -13.39
C VAL A 111 11.17 -10.42 -13.12
N PRO A 112 10.72 -10.87 -11.95
CA PRO A 112 10.26 -10.04 -10.83
C PRO A 112 11.42 -9.28 -10.16
N VAL A 113 11.14 -8.06 -9.66
CA VAL A 113 12.10 -7.27 -8.87
C VAL A 113 12.22 -7.88 -7.48
N THR A 114 13.42 -7.99 -6.94
CA THR A 114 13.68 -8.39 -5.55
C THR A 114 14.14 -7.20 -4.70
N GLU A 115 14.15 -7.35 -3.39
CA GLU A 115 14.61 -6.32 -2.46
C GLU A 115 16.08 -5.95 -2.66
N GLU A 116 16.89 -6.94 -3.07
CA GLU A 116 18.33 -6.81 -3.29
C GLU A 116 18.65 -6.15 -4.63
N ASP A 117 17.84 -6.43 -5.68
CA ASP A 117 18.07 -5.97 -7.06
C ASP A 117 17.20 -4.73 -7.41
N ALA A 118 16.59 -4.08 -6.41
CA ALA A 118 15.74 -2.93 -6.62
C ALA A 118 16.50 -1.78 -7.29
N PRO A 119 16.07 -1.30 -8.47
CA PRO A 119 16.71 -0.17 -9.14
C PRO A 119 16.61 1.11 -8.32
N PRO A 120 17.56 2.07 -8.47
CA PRO A 120 17.47 3.35 -7.77
C PRO A 120 16.13 4.05 -7.99
N PRO A 121 15.53 4.62 -6.94
CA PRO A 121 14.23 5.27 -7.02
C PRO A 121 14.21 6.49 -7.93
N ILE A 122 13.04 6.83 -8.44
CA ILE A 122 12.74 8.08 -9.14
C ILE A 122 11.59 8.81 -8.43
N GLY A 123 11.58 10.15 -8.55
CA GLY A 123 10.59 11.01 -7.92
C GLY A 123 10.80 11.15 -6.40
N GLU A 124 10.35 12.26 -5.86
CA GLU A 124 10.58 12.64 -4.45
C GLU A 124 10.05 11.59 -3.46
N TYR A 125 8.84 11.09 -3.71
CA TYR A 125 8.22 10.08 -2.84
C TYR A 125 9.02 8.77 -2.77
N GLY A 126 9.45 8.25 -3.92
CA GLY A 126 10.25 7.03 -3.98
C GLY A 126 11.61 7.19 -3.32
N ILE A 127 12.28 8.34 -3.56
CA ILE A 127 13.57 8.68 -2.95
C ILE A 127 13.43 8.77 -1.43
N ALA A 128 12.37 9.42 -0.92
CA ALA A 128 12.14 9.52 0.52
C ALA A 128 11.90 8.16 1.15
N LYS A 129 11.06 7.30 0.54
CA LYS A 129 10.79 5.94 1.04
C LYS A 129 12.02 5.04 1.05
N ASP A 130 12.89 5.14 0.03
CA ASP A 130 14.16 4.40 0.01
C ASP A 130 15.13 4.90 1.08
N ALA A 131 15.25 6.22 1.26
CA ALA A 131 16.10 6.81 2.29
C ALA A 131 15.67 6.38 3.70
N ILE A 132 14.37 6.37 3.99
CA ILE A 132 13.84 5.87 5.27
C ILE A 132 14.19 4.38 5.47
N ALA A 133 13.92 3.54 4.47
CA ALA A 133 14.18 2.11 4.57
C ALA A 133 15.66 1.80 4.83
N ARG A 134 16.57 2.51 4.15
CA ARG A 134 18.02 2.39 4.37
C ARG A 134 18.42 2.82 5.78
N MET A 135 17.96 3.98 6.23
CA MET A 135 18.24 4.49 7.58
C MET A 135 17.77 3.51 8.65
N LEU A 136 16.56 2.96 8.53
CA LEU A 136 16.03 1.99 9.46
C LEU A 136 16.85 0.68 9.48
N LYS A 137 17.26 0.20 8.33
CA LYS A 137 18.11 -0.98 8.22
C LYS A 137 19.47 -0.76 8.87
N ASP A 138 20.08 0.41 8.65
CA ASP A 138 21.37 0.77 9.24
C ASP A 138 21.26 0.97 10.76
N GLU A 139 20.15 1.51 11.27
CA GLU A 139 19.85 1.63 12.71
C GLU A 139 19.91 0.25 13.40
N THR A 140 19.23 -0.74 12.83
CA THR A 140 19.25 -2.10 13.38
C THR A 140 20.65 -2.73 13.31
N ARG A 141 21.34 -2.55 12.19
CA ARG A 141 22.71 -3.08 12.01
C ARG A 141 23.72 -2.47 12.96
N ALA A 142 23.53 -1.23 13.34
CA ALA A 142 24.36 -0.54 14.32
C ALA A 142 24.09 -0.98 15.78
N GLY A 143 23.14 -1.88 15.99
CA GLY A 143 22.74 -2.35 17.32
C GLY A 143 21.81 -1.39 18.07
N GLY A 144 21.17 -0.47 17.36
CA GLY A 144 20.16 0.45 17.90
C GLY A 144 18.77 -0.20 17.98
N LEU A 145 17.72 0.57 17.64
CA LEU A 145 16.34 0.07 17.61
C LEU A 145 16.18 -1.03 16.54
N ALA A 146 15.58 -2.15 16.89
CA ALA A 146 15.19 -3.15 15.90
C ALA A 146 14.09 -2.59 14.99
N THR A 147 14.30 -2.62 13.69
CA THR A 147 13.37 -2.06 12.70
C THR A 147 13.08 -3.05 11.57
N THR A 148 11.91 -2.94 10.97
CA THR A 148 11.53 -3.70 9.77
C THR A 148 10.77 -2.77 8.82
N SER A 149 11.10 -2.80 7.53
CA SER A 149 10.35 -2.07 6.50
C SER A 149 9.52 -3.03 5.64
N LEU A 150 8.23 -2.75 5.51
CA LEU A 150 7.31 -3.47 4.64
C LEU A 150 6.93 -2.55 3.47
N HIS A 151 7.12 -3.01 2.23
CA HIS A 151 6.95 -2.23 1.02
C HIS A 151 5.71 -2.71 0.25
N PRO A 152 4.51 -2.20 0.57
CA PRO A 152 3.31 -2.57 -0.16
C PRO A 152 3.33 -2.08 -1.60
N GLY A 153 2.64 -2.83 -2.47
CA GLY A 153 2.25 -2.41 -3.81
C GLY A 153 1.16 -1.35 -3.79
N HIS A 154 0.42 -1.23 -4.90
CA HIS A 154 -0.76 -0.36 -4.94
C HIS A 154 -1.84 -0.99 -4.05
N ILE A 155 -2.05 -0.38 -2.88
CA ILE A 155 -3.00 -0.90 -1.88
C ILE A 155 -4.41 -0.70 -2.40
N VAL A 156 -5.22 -1.75 -2.27
CA VAL A 156 -6.64 -1.78 -2.65
C VAL A 156 -7.47 -2.49 -1.59
N GLY A 157 -8.77 -2.42 -1.70
CA GLY A 157 -9.75 -2.96 -0.77
C GLY A 157 -10.85 -1.95 -0.47
N PRO A 158 -11.81 -2.26 0.42
CA PRO A 158 -12.90 -1.37 0.79
C PRO A 158 -12.45 0.03 1.14
N GLY A 159 -13.13 1.05 0.59
CA GLY A 159 -12.84 2.47 0.83
C GLY A 159 -11.64 3.05 0.07
N TRP A 160 -10.98 2.27 -0.80
CA TRP A 160 -9.84 2.77 -1.58
C TRP A 160 -10.18 2.96 -3.06
N HIS A 161 -9.81 4.13 -3.61
CA HIS A 161 -9.81 4.33 -5.05
C HIS A 161 -8.59 3.64 -5.67
N PRO A 162 -8.76 2.55 -6.41
CA PRO A 162 -7.61 1.82 -6.96
C PRO A 162 -6.96 2.61 -8.09
N ILE A 163 -5.64 2.49 -8.20
CA ILE A 163 -4.97 2.87 -9.45
C ILE A 163 -5.56 2.03 -10.57
N GLY A 164 -6.22 2.70 -11.51
CA GLY A 164 -6.95 2.06 -12.60
C GLY A 164 -6.05 1.49 -13.70
N PRO A 165 -6.62 0.82 -14.71
CA PRO A 165 -5.87 0.17 -15.78
C PRO A 165 -4.90 1.08 -16.55
N LEU A 166 -5.16 2.39 -16.58
CA LEU A 166 -4.27 3.36 -17.24
C LEU A 166 -3.19 3.95 -16.31
N GLY A 167 -3.02 3.42 -15.09
CA GLY A 167 -2.03 3.90 -14.12
C GLY A 167 -2.40 5.23 -13.46
N ASN A 168 -3.69 5.56 -13.37
CA ASN A 168 -4.18 6.79 -12.75
C ASN A 168 -5.46 6.55 -11.93
N LEU A 169 -5.98 7.61 -11.32
CA LEU A 169 -7.21 7.60 -10.52
C LEU A 169 -8.41 8.22 -11.26
N ASP A 170 -8.34 8.41 -12.58
CA ASP A 170 -9.44 9.01 -13.35
C ASP A 170 -10.70 8.11 -13.31
N PRO A 171 -11.79 8.56 -12.69
CA PRO A 171 -13.03 7.79 -12.60
C PRO A 171 -13.69 7.58 -13.97
N ALA A 172 -13.36 8.39 -14.99
CA ALA A 172 -13.87 8.21 -16.34
C ALA A 172 -13.44 6.88 -16.97
N VAL A 173 -12.31 6.31 -16.53
CA VAL A 173 -11.84 4.98 -16.96
C VAL A 173 -12.89 3.92 -16.61
N TRP A 174 -13.40 3.92 -15.39
CA TRP A 174 -14.42 2.97 -14.93
C TRP A 174 -15.76 3.14 -15.64
N ARG A 175 -16.18 4.40 -15.88
CA ARG A 175 -17.39 4.68 -16.65
C ARG A 175 -17.30 4.15 -18.07
N ARG A 176 -16.17 4.37 -18.77
CA ARG A 176 -15.93 3.87 -20.14
C ARG A 176 -15.93 2.35 -20.19
N LEU A 177 -15.21 1.69 -19.26
CA LEU A 177 -15.17 0.23 -19.20
C LEU A 177 -16.56 -0.35 -18.93
N SER A 178 -17.34 0.22 -18.02
CA SER A 178 -18.70 -0.23 -17.72
C SER A 178 -19.69 0.03 -18.85
N ALA A 179 -19.47 1.05 -19.68
CA ALA A 179 -20.26 1.33 -20.87
C ALA A 179 -19.86 0.47 -22.08
N GLY A 180 -18.65 -0.10 -22.09
CA GLY A 180 -18.05 -0.73 -23.28
C GLY A 180 -17.56 0.28 -24.31
N GLU A 181 -17.27 1.51 -23.88
CA GLU A 181 -16.74 2.58 -24.72
C GLU A 181 -15.24 2.41 -25.01
N PRO A 182 -14.73 3.00 -26.11
CA PRO A 182 -13.32 2.97 -26.43
C PRO A 182 -12.45 3.59 -25.34
N LEU A 183 -11.37 2.89 -24.95
CA LEU A 183 -10.37 3.33 -24.01
C LEU A 183 -9.00 3.44 -24.70
N ASP A 184 -8.41 4.63 -24.68
CA ASP A 184 -7.07 4.86 -25.21
C ASP A 184 -6.02 4.27 -24.26
N VAL A 185 -5.18 3.39 -24.78
CA VAL A 185 -4.09 2.73 -24.06
C VAL A 185 -2.77 3.28 -24.60
N PRO A 186 -1.93 3.91 -23.77
CA PRO A 186 -0.62 4.38 -24.22
C PRO A 186 0.30 3.19 -24.51
N GLY A 187 1.04 3.26 -25.63
CA GLY A 187 1.90 2.15 -26.07
C GLY A 187 1.08 0.90 -26.38
N ILE A 188 1.62 -0.28 -26.10
CA ILE A 188 0.95 -1.57 -26.33
C ILE A 188 0.24 -2.13 -25.09
N GLY A 189 0.41 -1.49 -23.93
CA GLY A 189 -0.27 -1.83 -22.68
C GLY A 189 0.25 -3.10 -22.00
N THR A 190 1.55 -3.33 -22.06
CA THR A 190 2.21 -4.49 -21.44
C THR A 190 2.85 -4.18 -20.10
N GLU A 191 2.91 -2.90 -19.72
CA GLU A 191 3.50 -2.42 -18.47
C GLU A 191 2.72 -2.95 -17.27
N PHE A 192 3.43 -3.41 -16.24
CA PHE A 192 2.85 -4.00 -15.05
C PHE A 192 2.58 -2.98 -13.95
N MET A 193 1.49 -3.23 -13.23
CA MET A 193 1.14 -2.58 -11.97
C MET A 193 0.87 -3.65 -10.93
N HIS A 194 1.50 -3.54 -9.78
CA HIS A 194 1.42 -4.56 -8.73
C HIS A 194 0.55 -4.09 -7.58
N HIS A 195 -0.70 -4.52 -7.58
CA HIS A 195 -1.67 -4.25 -6.52
C HIS A 195 -1.50 -5.21 -5.35
N VAL A 196 -2.08 -4.86 -4.21
CA VAL A 196 -2.15 -5.71 -3.02
C VAL A 196 -3.37 -5.33 -2.18
N HIS A 197 -4.08 -6.30 -1.64
CA HIS A 197 -5.18 -6.04 -0.72
C HIS A 197 -4.67 -5.54 0.63
N ALA A 198 -5.36 -4.57 1.24
CA ALA A 198 -4.99 -4.01 2.53
C ALA A 198 -4.94 -5.05 3.66
N ASP A 199 -5.78 -6.11 3.61
CA ASP A 199 -5.74 -7.22 4.57
C ASP A 199 -4.47 -8.07 4.41
N ASP A 200 -3.99 -8.28 3.18
CA ASP A 200 -2.72 -8.98 2.94
C ASP A 200 -1.52 -8.16 3.43
N VAL A 201 -1.58 -6.83 3.29
CA VAL A 201 -0.58 -5.94 3.90
C VAL A 201 -0.62 -6.05 5.42
N ALA A 202 -1.80 -6.05 6.02
CA ALA A 202 -1.99 -6.23 7.46
C ALA A 202 -1.44 -7.58 7.95
N GLN A 203 -1.66 -8.66 7.20
CA GLN A 203 -1.06 -9.99 7.48
C GLN A 203 0.48 -9.92 7.52
N ALA A 204 1.10 -9.20 6.59
CA ALA A 204 2.56 -9.08 6.57
C ALA A 204 3.10 -8.32 7.79
N PHE A 205 2.40 -7.26 8.26
CA PHE A 205 2.76 -6.55 9.49
C PHE A 205 2.61 -7.45 10.73
N GLU A 206 1.50 -8.15 10.87
CA GLU A 206 1.28 -9.12 11.94
C GLU A 206 2.39 -10.20 11.95
N ALA A 207 2.69 -10.79 10.80
CA ALA A 207 3.74 -11.79 10.68
C ALA A 207 5.14 -11.27 11.02
N ALA A 208 5.44 -9.99 10.71
CA ALA A 208 6.72 -9.37 11.06
C ALA A 208 6.82 -9.08 12.57
N ILE A 209 5.70 -8.80 13.25
CA ILE A 209 5.65 -8.67 14.71
C ILE A 209 5.93 -10.04 15.37
N ASP A 210 5.24 -11.10 14.91
CA ASP A 210 5.36 -12.45 15.44
C ASP A 210 6.76 -13.05 15.22
N ARG A 211 7.42 -12.68 14.11
CA ARG A 211 8.75 -13.18 13.71
C ARG A 211 9.83 -12.11 13.84
N ARG A 212 9.74 -11.28 14.86
CA ARG A 212 10.62 -10.15 15.08
C ARG A 212 12.11 -10.46 14.88
N GLU A 213 12.60 -11.56 15.42
CA GLU A 213 14.02 -11.93 15.32
C GLU A 213 14.47 -12.12 13.87
N ALA A 214 13.61 -12.69 13.02
CA ALA A 214 13.89 -12.90 11.61
C ALA A 214 13.61 -11.65 10.75
N ALA A 215 12.74 -10.76 11.21
CA ALA A 215 12.32 -9.57 10.50
C ALA A 215 13.20 -8.34 10.78
N ALA A 216 13.87 -8.31 11.96
CA ALA A 216 14.68 -7.17 12.38
C ALA A 216 15.86 -6.91 11.43
N GLY A 217 15.97 -5.66 10.96
CA GLY A 217 17.01 -5.24 10.00
C GLY A 217 16.71 -5.64 8.55
N GLU A 218 15.52 -6.20 8.29
CA GLU A 218 15.11 -6.63 6.96
C GLU A 218 14.04 -5.73 6.34
N ASP A 219 13.92 -5.81 5.05
CA ASP A 219 12.89 -5.17 4.25
C ASP A 219 12.21 -6.20 3.33
N PHE A 220 10.90 -6.06 3.12
CA PHE A 220 10.08 -7.03 2.40
C PHE A 220 9.14 -6.35 1.41
N SER A 221 9.09 -6.87 0.19
CA SER A 221 8.05 -6.53 -0.77
C SER A 221 6.75 -7.23 -0.38
N VAL A 222 5.67 -6.45 -0.28
CA VAL A 222 4.35 -6.92 0.15
C VAL A 222 3.34 -6.62 -0.95
N VAL A 223 3.15 -7.58 -1.82
CA VAL A 223 2.32 -7.47 -3.03
C VAL A 223 1.47 -8.72 -3.22
N ALA A 224 0.50 -8.68 -4.13
CA ALA A 224 -0.29 -9.87 -4.50
C ALA A 224 0.59 -10.95 -5.16
N PRO A 225 0.09 -12.19 -5.33
CA PRO A 225 0.87 -13.28 -5.95
C PRO A 225 1.26 -13.02 -7.41
N SER A 226 0.52 -12.16 -8.10
CA SER A 226 0.73 -11.78 -9.50
C SER A 226 0.53 -10.27 -9.69
N ALA A 227 0.96 -9.74 -10.85
CA ALA A 227 0.73 -8.36 -11.25
C ALA A 227 -0.18 -8.28 -12.48
N LEU A 228 -0.88 -7.17 -12.63
CA LEU A 228 -1.73 -6.89 -13.79
C LEU A 228 -0.98 -6.00 -14.78
N ASN A 229 -0.96 -6.35 -16.08
CA ASN A 229 -0.56 -5.38 -17.08
C ASN A 229 -1.75 -4.53 -17.51
N VAL A 230 -1.47 -3.37 -18.10
CA VAL A 230 -2.48 -2.37 -18.52
C VAL A 230 -3.62 -3.00 -19.32
N ARG A 231 -3.29 -3.77 -20.38
CA ARG A 231 -4.29 -4.37 -21.26
C ARG A 231 -5.12 -5.42 -20.54
N GLY A 232 -4.47 -6.38 -19.88
CA GLY A 232 -5.15 -7.45 -19.15
C GLY A 232 -6.04 -6.91 -18.03
N TYR A 233 -5.58 -5.88 -17.33
CA TYR A 233 -6.37 -5.23 -16.32
C TYR A 233 -7.63 -4.57 -16.90
N ALA A 234 -7.52 -3.83 -18.00
CA ALA A 234 -8.67 -3.22 -18.66
C ALA A 234 -9.68 -4.27 -19.18
N GLU A 235 -9.19 -5.40 -19.72
CA GLU A 235 -10.02 -6.51 -20.22
C GLU A 235 -10.77 -7.20 -19.06
N ILE A 236 -10.08 -7.50 -17.97
CA ILE A 236 -10.66 -8.07 -16.76
C ILE A 236 -11.70 -7.11 -16.16
N ALA A 237 -11.35 -5.84 -16.00
CA ALA A 237 -12.25 -4.83 -15.43
C ALA A 237 -13.53 -4.62 -16.26
N ALA A 238 -13.43 -4.61 -17.59
CA ALA A 238 -14.62 -4.55 -18.46
C ALA A 238 -15.54 -5.77 -18.27
N SER A 239 -14.95 -6.96 -18.07
CA SER A 239 -15.70 -8.19 -17.86
C SER A 239 -16.56 -8.17 -16.59
N TRP A 240 -16.15 -7.43 -15.56
CA TRP A 240 -16.95 -7.27 -14.33
C TRP A 240 -18.31 -6.61 -14.58
N PHE A 241 -18.41 -5.81 -15.64
CA PHE A 241 -19.66 -5.16 -16.10
C PHE A 241 -20.36 -5.91 -17.24
N GLY A 242 -19.92 -7.16 -17.53
CA GLY A 242 -20.45 -7.95 -18.66
C GLY A 242 -20.08 -7.34 -20.01
N ARG A 243 -19.00 -6.56 -20.10
CA ARG A 243 -18.52 -5.89 -21.31
C ARG A 243 -17.21 -6.49 -21.79
N LYS A 244 -16.94 -6.29 -23.08
CA LYS A 244 -15.63 -6.52 -23.68
C LYS A 244 -14.92 -5.16 -23.79
N ALA A 245 -13.69 -5.08 -23.35
CA ALA A 245 -12.91 -3.86 -23.46
C ALA A 245 -12.67 -3.47 -24.93
N ALA A 246 -13.00 -2.25 -25.28
CA ALA A 246 -12.73 -1.67 -26.60
C ALA A 246 -11.43 -0.84 -26.51
N LEU A 247 -10.27 -1.51 -26.58
CA LEU A 247 -8.96 -0.87 -26.39
C LEU A 247 -8.42 -0.33 -27.71
N ARG A 248 -7.99 0.92 -27.71
CA ARG A 248 -7.34 1.60 -28.81
C ARG A 248 -5.90 1.98 -28.42
N THR A 249 -4.93 1.39 -29.07
CA THR A 249 -3.52 1.73 -28.89
C THR A 249 -3.24 3.11 -29.48
N VAL A 250 -2.61 3.98 -28.68
CA VAL A 250 -2.20 5.33 -29.09
C VAL A 250 -0.76 5.60 -28.68
N THR A 251 -0.11 6.60 -29.29
CA THR A 251 1.21 7.06 -28.83
C THR A 251 1.08 7.74 -27.47
N TRP A 252 2.20 7.87 -26.74
CA TRP A 252 2.21 8.60 -25.47
C TRP A 252 1.78 10.06 -25.64
N GLU A 253 2.22 10.72 -26.72
CA GLU A 253 1.86 12.09 -27.03
C GLU A 253 0.35 12.25 -27.26
N GLU A 254 -0.27 11.32 -28.00
CA GLU A 254 -1.72 11.31 -28.22
C GLU A 254 -2.48 11.06 -26.93
N PHE A 255 -2.04 10.10 -26.10
CA PHE A 255 -2.64 9.82 -24.80
C PHE A 255 -2.59 11.04 -23.90
N ARG A 256 -1.41 11.64 -23.74
CA ARG A 256 -1.21 12.85 -22.93
C ARG A 256 -2.03 14.04 -23.43
N GLY A 257 -2.19 14.17 -24.73
CA GLY A 257 -2.98 15.25 -25.32
C GLY A 257 -4.51 15.11 -25.17
N ARG A 258 -4.99 13.92 -24.81
CA ARG A 258 -6.42 13.58 -24.62
C ARG A 258 -6.81 13.29 -23.18
N THR A 259 -5.85 13.25 -22.27
CA THR A 259 -6.03 12.94 -20.86
C THR A 259 -5.75 14.20 -20.04
N GLU A 260 -6.48 14.41 -18.95
CA GLU A 260 -6.22 15.51 -18.04
C GLU A 260 -4.76 15.48 -17.56
N PRO A 261 -4.06 16.63 -17.48
CA PRO A 261 -2.61 16.67 -17.24
C PRO A 261 -2.17 15.92 -15.99
N GLU A 262 -2.91 16.01 -14.88
CA GLU A 262 -2.60 15.31 -13.64
C GLU A 262 -2.76 13.80 -13.78
N ALA A 263 -3.82 13.34 -14.44
CA ALA A 263 -4.04 11.92 -14.72
C ALA A 263 -2.98 11.36 -15.68
N ALA A 264 -2.58 12.13 -16.71
CA ALA A 264 -1.51 11.73 -17.60
C ALA A 264 -0.16 11.63 -16.89
N GLN A 265 0.16 12.57 -15.98
CA GLN A 265 1.37 12.53 -15.17
C GLN A 265 1.36 11.30 -14.25
N ALA A 266 0.24 11.03 -13.58
CA ALA A 266 0.10 9.83 -12.74
C ALA A 266 0.27 8.54 -13.57
N SER A 267 -0.32 8.47 -14.76
CA SER A 267 -0.14 7.35 -15.68
C SER A 267 1.34 7.13 -16.02
N TRP A 268 2.05 8.21 -16.36
CA TRP A 268 3.47 8.11 -16.66
C TRP A 268 4.27 7.57 -15.49
N GLU A 269 4.03 8.11 -14.30
CA GLU A 269 4.75 7.70 -13.09
C GLU A 269 4.55 6.23 -12.72
N HIS A 270 3.34 5.70 -12.91
CA HIS A 270 3.07 4.29 -12.67
C HIS A 270 3.64 3.40 -13.77
N LEU A 271 3.38 3.72 -15.04
CA LEU A 271 3.73 2.86 -16.16
C LEU A 271 5.23 2.83 -16.43
N VAL A 272 5.95 3.95 -16.26
CA VAL A 272 7.42 3.96 -16.44
C VAL A 272 8.14 3.05 -15.46
N ARG A 273 7.56 2.73 -14.31
CA ARG A 273 8.14 1.82 -13.32
C ARG A 273 8.02 0.36 -13.72
N ASP A 274 6.96 -0.01 -14.41
CA ASP A 274 6.73 -1.38 -14.87
C ASP A 274 6.97 -2.42 -13.75
N HIS A 275 6.26 -2.25 -12.65
CA HIS A 275 6.55 -2.93 -11.39
C HIS A 275 5.89 -4.31 -11.30
N TYR A 276 6.74 -5.34 -11.24
CA TYR A 276 6.39 -6.69 -10.83
C TYR A 276 7.42 -7.20 -9.83
N PHE A 277 7.03 -7.37 -8.56
CA PHE A 277 7.92 -7.74 -7.45
C PHE A 277 7.77 -9.21 -7.07
N SER A 278 8.87 -9.82 -6.61
CA SER A 278 8.85 -11.12 -5.93
C SER A 278 8.38 -10.96 -4.49
N ILE A 279 7.62 -11.93 -4.01
CA ILE A 279 7.26 -12.08 -2.59
C ILE A 279 8.00 -13.25 -1.92
N ASP A 280 8.98 -13.85 -2.58
CA ASP A 280 9.63 -15.07 -2.10
C ASP A 280 10.37 -14.85 -0.78
N LYS A 281 10.96 -13.68 -0.56
CA LYS A 281 11.59 -13.31 0.71
C LYS A 281 10.56 -13.22 1.83
N ALA A 282 9.46 -12.50 1.61
CA ALA A 282 8.37 -12.37 2.57
C ALA A 282 7.74 -13.74 2.88
N ARG A 283 7.53 -14.59 1.89
CA ARG A 283 7.07 -15.98 2.08
C ARG A 283 8.01 -16.79 2.93
N ARG A 284 9.28 -16.81 2.61
CA ARG A 284 10.28 -17.62 3.30
C ARG A 284 10.53 -17.17 4.73
N VAL A 285 10.64 -15.86 4.96
CA VAL A 285 11.04 -15.30 6.26
C VAL A 285 9.83 -15.06 7.15
N LEU A 286 8.79 -14.41 6.63
CA LEU A 286 7.60 -14.04 7.39
C LEU A 286 6.46 -15.06 7.31
N GLY A 287 6.52 -16.02 6.38
CA GLY A 287 5.38 -16.88 6.06
C GLY A 287 4.23 -16.12 5.40
N TYR A 288 4.53 -14.99 4.74
CA TYR A 288 3.55 -14.18 4.03
C TYR A 288 2.79 -15.02 3.00
N ALA A 289 1.48 -15.04 3.09
CA ALA A 289 0.61 -15.83 2.23
C ALA A 289 -0.60 -14.98 1.81
N PRO A 290 -0.43 -14.09 0.82
CA PRO A 290 -1.51 -13.23 0.37
C PRO A 290 -2.69 -14.06 -0.13
N ARG A 291 -3.90 -13.63 0.26
CA ARG A 291 -5.15 -14.36 -0.02
C ARG A 291 -5.81 -13.93 -1.31
N TYR A 292 -5.58 -12.66 -1.71
CA TYR A 292 -6.26 -12.06 -2.84
C TYR A 292 -5.39 -12.07 -4.08
N GLN A 293 -5.98 -12.46 -5.23
CA GLN A 293 -5.42 -12.10 -6.52
C GLN A 293 -5.62 -10.58 -6.75
N PRO A 294 -4.77 -9.93 -7.55
CA PRO A 294 -4.86 -8.48 -7.71
C PRO A 294 -6.20 -8.01 -8.29
N GLU A 295 -6.78 -8.76 -9.23
CA GLU A 295 -8.10 -8.48 -9.80
C GLU A 295 -9.24 -8.62 -8.78
N GLU A 296 -9.18 -9.59 -7.88
CA GLU A 296 -10.17 -9.78 -6.81
C GLU A 296 -10.12 -8.61 -5.82
N ALA A 297 -8.90 -8.22 -5.43
CA ALA A 297 -8.66 -7.10 -4.53
C ALA A 297 -9.16 -5.76 -5.09
N VAL A 298 -8.93 -5.52 -6.38
CA VAL A 298 -9.43 -4.32 -7.07
C VAL A 298 -10.96 -4.37 -7.21
N LEU A 299 -11.54 -5.51 -7.57
CA LEU A 299 -12.99 -5.65 -7.70
C LEU A 299 -13.70 -5.33 -6.37
N GLU A 300 -13.14 -5.74 -5.25
CA GLU A 300 -13.69 -5.41 -3.93
C GLU A 300 -13.68 -3.89 -3.68
N SER A 301 -12.61 -3.18 -4.05
CA SER A 301 -12.59 -1.71 -4.01
C SER A 301 -13.69 -1.10 -4.87
N ILE A 302 -13.80 -1.53 -6.12
CA ILE A 302 -14.79 -0.99 -7.08
C ILE A 302 -16.22 -1.25 -6.58
N ARG A 303 -16.50 -2.43 -6.06
CA ARG A 303 -17.80 -2.77 -5.48
C ARG A 303 -18.13 -1.86 -4.31
N TRP A 304 -17.21 -1.73 -3.36
CA TRP A 304 -17.40 -0.86 -2.21
C TRP A 304 -17.68 0.60 -2.63
N LEU A 305 -16.90 1.13 -3.57
CA LEU A 305 -17.07 2.51 -4.06
C LEU A 305 -18.43 2.73 -4.76
N ILE A 306 -18.89 1.75 -5.54
CA ILE A 306 -20.21 1.81 -6.17
C ILE A 306 -21.31 1.75 -5.12
N ASP A 307 -21.23 0.81 -4.18
CA ASP A 307 -22.25 0.60 -3.13
C ASP A 307 -22.36 1.80 -2.18
N ASN A 308 -21.28 2.54 -1.97
CA ASN A 308 -21.24 3.75 -1.15
C ASN A 308 -21.44 5.07 -1.95
N GLY A 309 -21.70 4.98 -3.25
CA GLY A 309 -21.95 6.15 -4.10
C GLY A 309 -20.73 7.01 -4.38
N GLU A 310 -19.52 6.47 -4.18
CA GLU A 310 -18.24 7.16 -4.43
C GLU A 310 -17.70 6.93 -5.86
N LEU A 311 -18.28 5.99 -6.60
CA LEU A 311 -17.96 5.73 -8.00
C LEU A 311 -19.22 5.54 -8.84
N GLU A 312 -19.41 6.44 -9.82
CA GLU A 312 -20.46 6.31 -10.81
C GLU A 312 -20.00 5.46 -11.99
N VAL A 313 -20.82 4.48 -12.35
CA VAL A 313 -20.62 3.59 -13.50
C VAL A 313 -21.84 3.57 -14.42
N ALA A 314 -21.61 3.32 -15.71
CA ALA A 314 -22.71 3.33 -16.71
C ALA A 314 -23.60 2.07 -16.60
N ASN A 315 -23.05 0.95 -16.17
CA ASN A 315 -23.77 -0.32 -15.95
C ASN A 315 -23.33 -0.94 -14.62
N PRO A 316 -24.23 -1.62 -13.92
CA PRO A 316 -23.90 -2.30 -12.66
C PRO A 316 -22.91 -3.45 -12.89
N LEU A 317 -22.28 -3.90 -11.79
CA LEU A 317 -21.46 -5.10 -11.81
C LEU A 317 -22.31 -6.32 -12.20
N ALA A 318 -21.81 -7.12 -13.14
CA ALA A 318 -22.43 -8.37 -13.60
C ALA A 318 -21.88 -9.60 -12.83
N VAL A 319 -20.82 -9.41 -12.04
CA VAL A 319 -20.21 -10.43 -11.17
C VAL A 319 -20.67 -10.22 -9.73
N LEU A 320 -20.97 -11.31 -9.05
CA LEU A 320 -21.41 -11.30 -7.65
C LEU A 320 -20.22 -11.22 -6.69
#